data_b6501738dc94944ac0dc62d27e23d062
#
_entry.id   b6501738dc94944ac0dc62d27e23d062
#
_cell.length_a   1.000
_cell.length_b   1.000
_cell.length_c   1.000
_cell.angle_alpha   90.00
_cell.angle_beta   90.00
_cell.angle_gamma   90.00
#
_symmetry.space_group_name_H-M   'P 1'
#
loop_
_entity.id
_entity.type
_entity.pdbx_description
1 polymer ?
#
loop_
_entity_poly.entity_id
_entity_poly.type
_entity_poly.pdbx_seq_one_letter_code
_entity_poly.pdbx_strand_id
1 'polypeptide(L)'
;TKYGGIENVSPENEGLLLEIAANFPLQLQREKGDPVMRPGLVIDWNDRSFYCSGSVPQGSKVRFSLPPDFDSIDTVVAECKGIKDNGQQQADALIMFSCVSRHLSFGAVMKEEIEQVQQIWDAPMAGFFSYGEYGKSKTGRYDYHNNTCCLVVLKEK
;
A
#
# COMPACT_ATOMS: atom_id res chain seq x y z
N THR A 1 -8.79 13.06 15.65
CA THR A 1 -7.61 13.90 15.98
C THR A 1 -6.80 13.33 17.13
N LYS A 2 -7.42 12.86 18.20
CA LYS A 2 -6.75 12.36 19.41
C LYS A 2 -5.88 11.10 19.20
N TYR A 3 -6.06 10.38 18.10
CA TYR A 3 -5.43 9.05 17.88
C TYR A 3 -4.38 9.01 16.77
N GLY A 4 -4.15 10.08 16.04
CA GLY A 4 -3.24 10.09 14.90
C GLY A 4 -2.16 11.17 14.96
N GLY A 5 -2.09 11.96 16.02
CA GLY A 5 -1.16 13.08 16.09
C GLY A 5 -1.46 14.22 15.10
N ILE A 6 -2.64 14.17 14.44
CA ILE A 6 -3.06 15.18 13.45
C ILE A 6 -3.19 16.57 14.08
N GLU A 7 -3.42 16.64 15.38
CA GLU A 7 -3.43 17.88 16.15
C GLU A 7 -2.08 18.64 16.13
N ASN A 8 -1.00 17.94 15.79
CA ASN A 8 0.33 18.51 15.68
C ASN A 8 0.65 19.02 14.25
N VAL A 9 -0.23 18.75 13.28
CA VAL A 9 -0.06 19.23 11.91
C VAL A 9 -0.54 20.67 11.81
N SER A 10 0.27 21.51 11.20
CA SER A 10 0.00 22.92 10.94
C SER A 10 0.44 23.28 9.51
N PRO A 11 0.06 24.46 8.99
CA PRO A 11 0.53 24.89 7.67
C PRO A 11 2.06 24.92 7.54
N GLU A 12 2.79 25.12 8.64
CA GLU A 12 4.25 25.19 8.66
C GLU A 12 4.91 23.81 8.60
N ASN A 13 4.19 22.77 8.99
CA ASN A 13 4.71 21.38 9.02
C ASN A 13 3.79 20.37 8.33
N GLU A 14 3.06 20.78 7.31
CA GLU A 14 2.09 19.95 6.59
C GLU A 14 2.69 18.60 6.09
N GLY A 15 4.01 18.56 5.84
CA GLY A 15 4.72 17.33 5.51
C GLY A 15 4.55 16.21 6.55
N LEU A 16 4.30 16.54 7.82
CA LEU A 16 4.00 15.57 8.87
C LEU A 16 2.72 14.77 8.57
N LEU A 17 1.79 15.33 7.79
CA LEU A 17 0.58 14.60 7.37
C LEU A 17 0.93 13.34 6.58
N LEU A 18 1.92 13.39 5.70
CA LEU A 18 2.31 12.23 4.90
C LEU A 18 2.85 11.09 5.77
N GLU A 19 3.62 11.42 6.80
CA GLU A 19 4.13 10.44 7.76
C GLU A 19 2.99 9.82 8.57
N ILE A 20 2.08 10.63 9.08
CA ILE A 20 0.90 10.17 9.81
C ILE A 20 0.02 9.31 8.91
N ALA A 21 -0.23 9.74 7.67
CA ALA A 21 -1.08 9.03 6.73
C ALA A 21 -0.47 7.70 6.26
N ALA A 22 0.85 7.62 6.17
CA ALA A 22 1.55 6.36 5.85
C ALA A 22 1.35 5.31 6.94
N ASN A 23 1.40 5.74 8.20
CA ASN A 23 1.30 4.85 9.36
C ASN A 23 -0.16 4.57 9.79
N PHE A 24 -1.07 5.52 9.60
CA PHE A 24 -2.46 5.43 10.06
C PHE A 24 -3.47 5.75 8.94
N PRO A 25 -3.40 5.05 7.79
CA PRO A 25 -4.35 5.29 6.71
C PRO A 25 -5.78 4.96 7.15
N LEU A 26 -6.78 5.62 6.55
CA LEU A 26 -8.15 5.18 6.70
C LEU A 26 -8.35 3.85 5.98
N GLN A 27 -8.94 2.88 6.66
CA GLN A 27 -9.42 1.64 6.06
C GLN A 27 -10.88 1.80 5.68
N LEU A 28 -11.15 1.93 4.38
CA LEU A 28 -12.50 2.01 3.83
C LEU A 28 -13.13 0.62 3.79
N GLN A 29 -14.21 0.43 4.53
CA GLN A 29 -14.99 -0.81 4.52
C GLN A 29 -15.85 -0.86 3.26
N ARG A 30 -15.95 -2.04 2.65
CA ARG A 30 -16.78 -2.26 1.45
C ARG A 30 -17.81 -3.35 1.73
N GLU A 31 -18.96 -3.26 1.07
CA GLU A 31 -19.99 -4.30 1.18
C GLU A 31 -19.54 -5.63 0.56
N LYS A 32 -18.73 -5.54 -0.49
CA LYS A 32 -18.15 -6.71 -1.19
C LYS A 32 -16.67 -6.50 -1.45
N GLY A 33 -15.89 -7.55 -1.22
CA GLY A 33 -14.43 -7.54 -1.38
C GLY A 33 -13.69 -7.03 -0.14
N ASP A 34 -12.38 -7.02 -0.22
CA ASP A 34 -11.51 -6.63 0.87
C ASP A 34 -11.58 -5.12 1.12
N PRO A 35 -11.39 -4.66 2.36
CA PRO A 35 -11.21 -3.24 2.65
C PRO A 35 -10.05 -2.66 1.85
N VAL A 36 -10.12 -1.37 1.54
CA VAL A 36 -9.02 -0.67 0.87
C VAL A 36 -8.52 0.48 1.72
N MET A 37 -7.23 0.75 1.64
CA MET A 37 -6.62 1.87 2.37
C MET A 37 -6.80 3.18 1.61
N ARG A 38 -6.97 4.27 2.36
CA ARG A 38 -7.14 5.63 1.85
C ARG A 38 -6.37 6.60 2.74
N PRO A 39 -5.05 6.71 2.55
CA PRO A 39 -4.25 7.68 3.28
C PRO A 39 -4.63 9.11 2.89
N GLY A 40 -4.58 10.02 3.86
CA GLY A 40 -4.71 11.45 3.61
C GLY A 40 -3.45 12.01 2.96
N LEU A 41 -3.58 12.89 1.99
CA LEU A 41 -2.45 13.45 1.25
C LEU A 41 -2.29 14.97 1.46
N VAL A 42 -3.38 15.69 1.48
CA VAL A 42 -3.39 17.17 1.52
C VAL A 42 -4.49 17.63 2.46
N ILE A 43 -4.23 18.68 3.22
CA ILE A 43 -5.22 19.36 4.08
C ILE A 43 -5.69 20.65 3.40
N ASP A 44 -6.99 20.86 3.37
CA ASP A 44 -7.55 22.20 3.15
C ASP A 44 -7.75 22.86 4.51
N TRP A 45 -6.90 23.84 4.81
CA TRP A 45 -6.90 24.56 6.08
C TRP A 45 -8.07 25.52 6.24
N ASN A 46 -8.75 25.89 5.13
CA ASN A 46 -9.87 26.82 5.18
C ASN A 46 -11.12 26.17 5.78
N ASP A 47 -11.40 24.93 5.37
CA ASP A 47 -12.57 24.19 5.84
C ASP A 47 -12.23 23.02 6.77
N ARG A 48 -10.94 22.79 7.03
CA ARG A 48 -10.40 21.70 7.86
C ARG A 48 -10.75 20.31 7.33
N SER A 49 -10.84 20.18 6.03
CA SER A 49 -10.95 18.89 5.33
C SER A 49 -9.59 18.36 4.92
N PHE A 50 -9.54 17.10 4.50
CA PHE A 50 -8.36 16.53 3.88
C PHE A 50 -8.76 15.67 2.69
N TYR A 51 -7.88 15.64 1.70
CA TYR A 51 -8.02 14.82 0.51
C TYR A 51 -7.31 13.49 0.70
N CYS A 52 -8.02 12.39 0.44
CA CYS A 52 -7.44 11.05 0.42
C CYS A 52 -6.85 10.72 -0.95
N SER A 53 -5.91 9.81 -0.99
CA SER A 53 -5.29 9.29 -2.23
C SER A 53 -6.26 8.53 -3.15
N GLY A 54 -7.46 8.24 -2.69
CA GLY A 54 -8.53 7.62 -3.47
C GLY A 54 -9.89 7.97 -2.90
N SER A 55 -10.94 7.72 -3.67
CA SER A 55 -12.31 8.09 -3.29
C SER A 55 -12.76 7.44 -1.99
N VAL A 56 -13.41 8.24 -1.16
CA VAL A 56 -14.15 7.82 0.04
C VAL A 56 -15.58 8.30 -0.12
N PRO A 57 -16.50 7.47 -0.63
CA PRO A 57 -17.88 7.88 -0.88
C PRO A 57 -18.59 8.34 0.40
N GLN A 58 -19.49 9.31 0.25
CA GLN A 58 -20.30 9.80 1.36
C GLN A 58 -21.07 8.67 2.04
N GLY A 59 -21.06 8.63 3.37
CA GLY A 59 -21.71 7.59 4.17
C GLY A 59 -20.92 6.28 4.30
N SER A 60 -19.73 6.20 3.73
CA SER A 60 -18.86 5.05 3.89
C SER A 60 -18.47 4.82 5.35
N LYS A 61 -18.35 3.54 5.72
CA LYS A 61 -17.75 3.16 7.00
C LYS A 61 -16.25 3.12 6.86
N VAL A 62 -15.55 3.83 7.73
CA VAL A 62 -14.08 3.85 7.78
C VAL A 62 -13.59 3.44 9.16
N ARG A 63 -12.37 2.91 9.23
CA ARG A 63 -11.62 2.65 10.47
C ARG A 63 -10.26 3.31 10.33
N PHE A 64 -9.66 3.69 11.45
CA PHE A 64 -8.23 3.97 11.49
C PHE A 64 -7.47 2.65 11.50
N SER A 65 -6.42 2.58 10.68
CA SER A 65 -5.48 1.46 10.72
C SER A 65 -4.44 1.67 11.82
N LEU A 66 -3.79 0.59 12.21
CA LEU A 66 -2.55 0.65 12.98
C LEU A 66 -1.37 0.80 12.01
N PRO A 67 -0.21 1.27 12.51
CA PRO A 67 1.01 1.25 11.71
C PRO A 67 1.29 -0.17 11.20
N PRO A 68 1.83 -0.30 9.98
CA PRO A 68 2.25 -1.61 9.52
C PRO A 68 3.41 -2.11 10.39
N ASP A 69 3.38 -3.40 10.70
CA ASP A 69 4.45 -4.12 11.37
C ASP A 69 5.23 -4.99 10.39
N PHE A 70 6.26 -5.69 10.88
CA PHE A 70 7.08 -6.56 10.05
C PHE A 70 6.30 -7.74 9.46
N ASP A 71 5.23 -8.19 10.11
CA ASP A 71 4.34 -9.25 9.60
C ASP A 71 3.71 -8.85 8.26
N SER A 72 3.64 -7.54 7.97
CA SER A 72 3.17 -7.04 6.67
C SER A 72 4.13 -7.39 5.52
N ILE A 73 5.44 -7.46 5.77
CA ILE A 73 6.45 -7.91 4.81
C ILE A 73 6.30 -9.42 4.60
N ASP A 74 6.22 -10.17 5.68
CA ASP A 74 6.03 -11.63 5.63
C ASP A 74 4.74 -12.00 4.88
N THR A 75 3.69 -11.21 5.05
CA THR A 75 2.42 -11.36 4.31
C THR A 75 2.63 -11.20 2.81
N VAL A 76 3.32 -10.14 2.36
CA VAL A 76 3.60 -9.93 0.92
C VAL A 76 4.44 -11.08 0.37
N VAL A 77 5.46 -11.52 1.07
CA VAL A 77 6.33 -12.63 0.67
C VAL A 77 5.52 -13.93 0.56
N ALA A 78 4.66 -14.22 1.54
CA ALA A 78 3.80 -15.41 1.53
C ALA A 78 2.80 -15.40 0.36
N GLU A 79 2.20 -14.23 0.07
CA GLU A 79 1.30 -14.05 -1.07
C GLU A 79 2.03 -14.30 -2.41
N CYS A 80 3.23 -13.75 -2.56
CA CYS A 80 4.06 -13.96 -3.74
C CYS A 80 4.45 -15.44 -3.92
N LYS A 81 4.80 -16.14 -2.83
CA LYS A 81 5.02 -17.59 -2.86
C LYS A 81 3.76 -18.34 -3.31
N GLY A 82 2.59 -17.95 -2.79
CA GLY A 82 1.31 -18.52 -3.21
C GLY A 82 1.02 -18.32 -4.71
N ILE A 83 1.38 -17.17 -5.29
CA ILE A 83 1.27 -16.94 -6.74
C ILE A 83 2.17 -17.92 -7.52
N LYS A 84 3.41 -18.11 -7.08
CA LYS A 84 4.33 -19.05 -7.71
C LYS A 84 3.81 -20.47 -7.64
N ASP A 85 3.38 -20.91 -6.47
CA ASP A 85 2.95 -22.30 -6.23
C ASP A 85 1.67 -22.65 -6.98
N ASN A 86 0.76 -21.69 -7.16
CA ASN A 86 -0.55 -21.89 -7.77
C ASN A 86 -0.61 -21.62 -9.28
N GLY A 87 0.50 -21.36 -9.95
CA GLY A 87 0.45 -21.27 -11.42
C GLY A 87 1.62 -20.60 -12.12
N GLN A 88 2.26 -19.61 -11.50
CA GLN A 88 3.35 -18.86 -12.14
C GLN A 88 4.71 -19.33 -11.61
N GLN A 89 5.04 -20.60 -11.83
CA GLN A 89 6.24 -21.24 -11.28
C GLN A 89 7.56 -20.64 -11.79
N GLN A 90 7.56 -20.11 -13.02
CA GLN A 90 8.74 -19.51 -13.66
C GLN A 90 8.47 -18.07 -14.03
N ALA A 91 9.49 -17.24 -13.93
CA ALA A 91 9.47 -15.86 -14.40
C ALA A 91 10.78 -15.55 -15.15
N ASP A 92 10.68 -14.78 -16.20
CA ASP A 92 11.85 -14.23 -16.91
C ASP A 92 12.14 -12.81 -16.44
N ALA A 93 11.14 -12.10 -15.93
CA ALA A 93 11.29 -10.80 -15.29
C ALA A 93 10.12 -10.51 -14.34
N LEU A 94 10.38 -9.60 -13.39
CA LEU A 94 9.40 -9.11 -12.44
C LEU A 94 9.31 -7.59 -12.53
N ILE A 95 8.09 -7.04 -12.39
CA ILE A 95 7.89 -5.60 -12.21
C ILE A 95 7.11 -5.37 -10.93
N MET A 96 7.69 -4.59 -10.01
CA MET A 96 7.12 -4.31 -8.70
C MET A 96 6.66 -2.85 -8.60
N PHE A 97 5.41 -2.63 -8.19
CA PHE A 97 4.84 -1.34 -7.86
C PHE A 97 4.48 -1.36 -6.38
N SER A 98 5.26 -0.70 -5.55
CA SER A 98 5.00 -0.62 -4.12
C SER A 98 4.57 0.81 -3.75
N CYS A 99 3.62 0.93 -2.84
CA CYS A 99 3.17 2.25 -2.41
C CYS A 99 4.28 3.00 -1.68
N VAL A 100 4.43 4.30 -1.98
CA VAL A 100 5.38 5.18 -1.29
C VAL A 100 5.15 5.21 0.23
N SER A 101 3.90 5.07 0.68
CA SER A 101 3.58 4.98 2.10
C SER A 101 4.26 3.79 2.78
N ARG A 102 4.40 2.67 2.09
CA ARG A 102 5.15 1.51 2.62
C ARG A 102 6.62 1.84 2.80
N HIS A 103 7.22 2.51 1.82
CA HIS A 103 8.61 2.96 1.92
C HIS A 103 8.81 3.92 3.10
N LEU A 104 7.90 4.86 3.31
CA LEU A 104 7.96 5.80 4.44
C LEU A 104 7.80 5.07 5.79
N SER A 105 6.89 4.10 5.88
CA SER A 105 6.63 3.36 7.13
C SER A 105 7.74 2.37 7.48
N PHE A 106 8.28 1.65 6.51
CA PHE A 106 9.31 0.64 6.74
C PHE A 106 10.74 1.18 6.67
N GLY A 107 10.95 2.33 6.04
CA GLY A 107 12.28 2.94 5.92
C GLY A 107 13.29 1.96 5.29
N ALA A 108 14.43 1.77 5.96
CA ALA A 108 15.50 0.90 5.45
C ALA A 108 15.11 -0.58 5.32
N VAL A 109 14.14 -1.05 6.12
CA VAL A 109 13.69 -2.45 6.11
C VAL A 109 12.89 -2.79 4.85
N MET A 110 12.38 -1.78 4.12
CA MET A 110 11.73 -1.98 2.83
C MET A 110 12.60 -2.76 1.83
N LYS A 111 13.90 -2.67 1.95
CA LYS A 111 14.86 -3.43 1.14
C LYS A 111 14.68 -4.94 1.32
N GLU A 112 14.37 -5.40 2.52
CA GLU A 112 14.17 -6.83 2.81
C GLU A 112 12.96 -7.39 2.05
N GLU A 113 11.86 -6.64 1.96
CA GLU A 113 10.71 -7.05 1.16
C GLU A 113 11.08 -7.22 -0.31
N ILE A 114 11.78 -6.24 -0.88
CA ILE A 114 12.20 -6.24 -2.28
C ILE A 114 13.09 -7.46 -2.58
N GLU A 115 14.09 -7.71 -1.74
CA GLU A 115 15.01 -8.82 -1.91
C GLU A 115 14.32 -10.18 -1.74
N GLN A 116 13.47 -10.34 -0.74
CA GLN A 116 12.73 -11.58 -0.52
C GLN A 116 11.75 -11.89 -1.66
N VAL A 117 11.05 -10.88 -2.18
CA VAL A 117 10.15 -11.05 -3.33
C VAL A 117 10.92 -11.45 -4.58
N GLN A 118 12.04 -10.78 -4.86
CA GLN A 118 12.90 -11.11 -6.00
C GLN A 118 13.44 -12.54 -5.92
N GLN A 119 13.88 -12.99 -4.76
CA GLN A 119 14.41 -14.34 -4.52
C GLN A 119 13.38 -15.46 -4.78
N ILE A 120 12.08 -15.19 -4.69
CA ILE A 120 11.04 -16.19 -4.92
C ILE A 120 11.17 -16.79 -6.33
N TRP A 121 11.42 -15.97 -7.35
CA TRP A 121 11.57 -16.44 -8.74
C TRP A 121 13.02 -16.44 -9.22
N ASP A 122 13.94 -15.82 -8.48
CA ASP A 122 15.34 -15.63 -8.88
C ASP A 122 15.47 -15.03 -10.29
N ALA A 123 14.61 -14.05 -10.59
CA ALA A 123 14.52 -13.38 -11.88
C ALA A 123 14.88 -11.89 -11.75
N PRO A 124 15.34 -11.24 -12.84
CA PRO A 124 15.54 -9.80 -12.84
C PRO A 124 14.28 -9.06 -12.42
N MET A 125 14.42 -8.07 -11.54
CA MET A 125 13.30 -7.27 -11.06
C MET A 125 13.60 -5.80 -11.20
N ALA A 126 12.60 -5.05 -11.68
CA ALA A 126 12.57 -3.59 -11.69
C ALA A 126 11.25 -3.09 -11.10
N GLY A 127 11.20 -1.82 -10.76
CA GLY A 127 9.97 -1.22 -10.24
C GLY A 127 10.20 0.17 -9.68
N PHE A 128 9.17 0.71 -9.05
CA PHE A 128 9.22 2.02 -8.41
C PHE A 128 8.15 2.13 -7.31
N PHE A 129 8.32 3.14 -6.46
CA PHE A 129 7.30 3.51 -5.47
C PHE A 129 6.27 4.45 -6.09
N SER A 130 4.99 4.12 -5.92
CA SER A 130 3.86 4.83 -6.51
C SER A 130 2.93 5.41 -5.45
N TYR A 131 2.09 6.36 -5.85
CA TYR A 131 1.07 6.96 -4.96
C TYR A 131 -0.28 6.23 -5.02
N GLY A 132 -0.35 5.12 -5.74
CA GLY A 132 -1.51 4.25 -5.83
C GLY A 132 -1.26 3.14 -6.83
N GLU A 133 -1.82 1.99 -6.55
CA GLU A 133 -1.58 0.74 -7.26
C GLU A 133 -2.90 0.20 -7.83
N TYR A 134 -2.90 -0.15 -9.12
CA TYR A 134 -3.96 -0.94 -9.72
C TYR A 134 -3.56 -2.41 -9.74
N GLY A 135 -4.28 -3.23 -9.01
CA GLY A 135 -3.95 -4.62 -8.88
C GLY A 135 -5.17 -5.53 -8.76
N LYS A 136 -4.94 -6.81 -9.01
CA LYS A 136 -5.92 -7.85 -8.81
C LYS A 136 -5.82 -8.38 -7.39
N SER A 137 -6.89 -8.27 -6.62
CA SER A 137 -6.97 -8.84 -5.27
C SER A 137 -7.11 -10.37 -5.32
N LYS A 138 -6.96 -11.04 -4.18
CA LYS A 138 -7.22 -12.47 -4.00
C LYS A 138 -8.63 -12.88 -4.47
N THR A 139 -9.61 -12.00 -4.32
CA THR A 139 -10.99 -12.23 -4.77
C THR A 139 -11.16 -12.13 -6.28
N GLY A 140 -10.09 -11.83 -7.02
CA GLY A 140 -10.09 -11.72 -8.48
C GLY A 140 -10.55 -10.37 -9.03
N ARG A 141 -10.87 -9.40 -8.17
CA ARG A 141 -11.24 -8.04 -8.58
C ARG A 141 -10.01 -7.20 -8.87
N TYR A 142 -10.11 -6.39 -9.91
CA TYR A 142 -9.18 -5.30 -10.17
C TYR A 142 -9.69 -4.05 -9.47
N ASP A 143 -8.87 -3.50 -8.60
CA ASP A 143 -9.22 -2.32 -7.81
C ASP A 143 -8.04 -1.34 -7.75
N TYR A 144 -8.35 -0.10 -7.41
CA TYR A 144 -7.36 0.90 -7.03
C TYR A 144 -7.07 0.76 -5.53
N HIS A 145 -5.82 0.53 -5.23
CA HIS A 145 -5.30 0.32 -3.88
C HIS A 145 -4.33 1.42 -3.48
N ASN A 146 -4.15 1.56 -2.18
CA ASN A 146 -3.09 2.33 -1.55
C ASN A 146 -2.48 1.50 -0.42
N ASN A 147 -1.27 1.79 -0.02
CA ASN A 147 -0.51 1.06 1.00
C ASN A 147 -0.31 -0.43 0.63
N THR A 148 -0.25 -0.74 -0.64
CA THR A 148 -0.11 -2.10 -1.15
C THR A 148 1.19 -2.28 -1.93
N CYS A 149 1.51 -3.54 -2.20
CA CYS A 149 2.53 -3.97 -3.14
C CYS A 149 1.86 -4.76 -4.26
N CYS A 150 2.04 -4.33 -5.50
CA CYS A 150 1.57 -5.04 -6.69
C CYS A 150 2.76 -5.59 -7.45
N LEU A 151 2.66 -6.84 -7.89
CA LEU A 151 3.69 -7.52 -8.65
C LEU A 151 3.16 -8.00 -10.00
N VAL A 152 3.92 -7.77 -11.05
CA VAL A 152 3.71 -8.36 -12.38
C VAL A 152 4.79 -9.40 -12.62
N VAL A 153 4.38 -10.62 -12.90
CA VAL A 153 5.28 -11.73 -13.22
C VAL A 153 5.22 -11.95 -14.72
N LEU A 154 6.33 -11.76 -15.40
CA LEU A 154 6.46 -11.90 -16.84
C LEU A 154 7.11 -13.22 -17.19
N LYS A 155 6.55 -13.92 -18.18
CA LYS A 155 7.09 -15.16 -18.74
C LYS A 155 7.00 -15.11 -20.25
N GLU A 156 8.12 -15.35 -20.91
CA GLU A 156 8.17 -15.52 -22.36
C GLU A 156 7.44 -16.82 -22.77
N LYS A 157 6.73 -16.77 -23.87
CA LYS A 157 5.95 -17.93 -24.40
C LYS A 157 6.82 -18.93 -25.14
#